data_959b47a824f06e85cab6873558590db4
#
_entry.id   959b47a824f06e85cab6873558590db4
#
_cell.length_a   1.000
_cell.length_b   1.000
_cell.length_c   1.000
_cell.angle_alpha   90.00
_cell.angle_beta   90.00
_cell.angle_gamma   90.00
#
_symmetry.space_group_name_H-M   'P 1'
#
loop_
_entity.id
_entity.type
_entity.pdbx_description
1 polymer ?
#
loop_
_entity_poly.entity_id
_entity_poly.type
_entity_poly.pdbx_seq_one_letter_code
_entity_poly.pdbx_strand_id
1 'polypeptide(L)'
;YEWSLVGKSVPIPHVFFTDTHDAETMIIRSEAFEKYLRHRTHDTSLGRFLSRYGQDNLRAVLLMSGKPIGCLRIINNSGGYGMKFKGLFFNNFVCNRTLSIDKEKLIDSVRTNTAKTISMSDEDIQDELTKADETYSDDWLIVCGHDLAHILSIGLNEIFGHRRFHRTSSEDVECG
;
A
#
# COMPACT_ATOMS: atom_id res chain seq x y z
N TYR A 1 -10.77 13.03 -2.51
CA TYR A 1 -9.85 12.20 -3.25
C TYR A 1 -10.59 11.07 -3.99
N GLU A 2 -11.35 10.22 -3.29
CA GLU A 2 -12.20 9.16 -3.86
C GLU A 2 -13.22 9.70 -4.88
N TRP A 3 -13.64 10.93 -4.72
CA TRP A 3 -14.54 11.63 -5.63
C TRP A 3 -13.93 11.86 -7.01
N SER A 4 -12.60 12.04 -7.11
CA SER A 4 -11.92 12.19 -8.40
C SER A 4 -11.77 10.85 -9.14
N LEU A 5 -11.58 9.75 -8.42
CA LEU A 5 -11.51 8.40 -9.00
C LEU A 5 -12.85 7.92 -9.58
N VAL A 6 -13.97 8.35 -8.99
CA VAL A 6 -15.33 8.02 -9.48
C VAL A 6 -15.89 9.09 -10.44
N GLY A 7 -15.07 10.00 -10.96
CA GLY A 7 -15.51 11.02 -11.93
C GLY A 7 -16.45 12.09 -11.36
N LYS A 8 -16.54 12.22 -10.05
CA LYS A 8 -17.38 13.20 -9.34
C LYS A 8 -16.60 14.38 -8.78
N SER A 9 -15.59 14.90 -9.52
CA SER A 9 -14.88 16.08 -9.07
C SER A 9 -15.78 17.30 -9.19
N VAL A 10 -16.26 17.80 -8.05
CA VAL A 10 -16.83 19.14 -7.96
C VAL A 10 -15.65 20.07 -7.70
N PRO A 11 -15.31 21.01 -8.60
CA PRO A 11 -14.26 21.97 -8.35
C PRO A 11 -14.69 22.86 -7.16
N ILE A 12 -14.04 22.68 -6.03
CA ILE A 12 -14.21 23.55 -4.88
C ILE A 12 -13.20 24.68 -5.03
N PRO A 13 -13.63 25.96 -5.05
CA PRO A 13 -12.71 27.10 -5.17
C PRO A 13 -11.63 27.04 -4.08
N HIS A 14 -10.38 27.26 -4.49
CA HIS A 14 -9.19 27.24 -3.60
C HIS A 14 -8.83 25.89 -3.01
N VAL A 15 -9.40 24.78 -3.48
CA VAL A 15 -8.96 23.41 -3.14
C VAL A 15 -8.16 22.85 -4.29
N PHE A 16 -6.91 22.47 -3.99
CA PHE A 16 -6.01 21.82 -4.92
C PHE A 16 -5.84 20.36 -4.48
N PHE A 17 -5.99 19.44 -5.41
CA PHE A 17 -5.74 18.02 -5.15
C PHE A 17 -4.27 17.71 -5.48
N THR A 18 -3.70 16.79 -4.72
CA THR A 18 -2.39 16.21 -5.05
C THR A 18 -2.52 15.29 -6.26
N ASP A 19 -1.43 15.09 -6.97
CA ASP A 19 -1.32 14.15 -8.09
C ASP A 19 -1.04 12.71 -7.62
N THR A 20 -1.09 12.47 -6.32
CA THR A 20 -0.97 11.17 -5.66
C THR A 20 -2.02 11.04 -4.57
N HIS A 21 -2.14 9.84 -3.97
CA HIS A 21 -3.16 9.55 -2.96
C HIS A 21 -3.07 10.49 -1.74
N ASP A 22 -1.87 10.71 -1.19
CA ASP A 22 -1.63 11.46 0.03
C ASP A 22 -0.19 12.03 0.07
N ALA A 23 0.17 12.70 1.15
CA ALA A 23 1.48 13.31 1.33
C ALA A 23 2.60 12.26 1.37
N GLU A 24 2.36 11.11 1.98
CA GLU A 24 3.33 10.02 2.09
C GLU A 24 3.63 9.41 0.70
N THR A 25 2.62 9.25 -0.15
CA THR A 25 2.85 8.83 -1.55
C THR A 25 3.63 9.87 -2.34
N MET A 26 3.45 11.18 -2.09
CA MET A 26 4.27 12.23 -2.69
C MET A 26 5.74 12.08 -2.28
N ILE A 27 6.01 11.81 -1.00
CA ILE A 27 7.39 11.59 -0.50
C ILE A 27 7.99 10.36 -1.16
N ILE A 28 7.28 9.22 -1.19
CA ILE A 28 7.74 7.98 -1.81
C ILE A 28 8.00 8.17 -3.32
N ARG A 29 7.23 9.01 -4.00
CA ARG A 29 7.41 9.35 -5.42
C ARG A 29 8.61 10.27 -5.66
N SER A 30 9.00 11.07 -4.68
CA SER A 30 10.06 12.07 -4.79
C SER A 30 11.48 11.47 -4.77
N GLU A 31 12.48 12.30 -5.11
CA GLU A 31 13.91 11.91 -4.99
C GLU A 31 14.35 11.69 -3.53
N ALA A 32 13.63 12.24 -2.55
CA ALA A 32 13.95 12.05 -1.15
C ALA A 32 13.90 10.57 -0.76
N PHE A 33 12.97 9.81 -1.35
CA PHE A 33 12.87 8.37 -1.12
C PHE A 33 14.14 7.60 -1.52
N GLU A 34 14.74 7.93 -2.66
CA GLU A 34 16.01 7.30 -3.08
C GLU A 34 17.15 7.61 -2.09
N LYS A 35 17.21 8.86 -1.59
CA LYS A 35 18.19 9.24 -0.58
C LYS A 35 17.99 8.46 0.71
N TYR A 36 16.73 8.34 1.15
CA TYR A 36 16.35 7.53 2.31
C TYR A 36 16.80 6.07 2.15
N LEU A 37 16.50 5.44 1.01
CA LEU A 37 16.86 4.05 0.74
C LEU A 37 18.37 3.81 0.80
N ARG A 38 19.18 4.69 0.20
CA ARG A 38 20.66 4.59 0.25
C ARG A 38 21.22 4.53 1.67
N HIS A 39 20.56 5.20 2.61
CA HIS A 39 20.97 5.17 4.02
C HIS A 39 20.44 3.97 4.79
N ARG A 40 19.33 3.38 4.37
CA ARG A 40 18.61 2.36 5.13
C ARG A 40 18.76 0.95 4.59
N THR A 41 19.27 0.78 3.37
CA THR A 41 19.36 -0.52 2.70
C THR A 41 20.80 -0.93 2.38
N HIS A 42 21.01 -2.24 2.26
CA HIS A 42 22.20 -2.80 1.63
C HIS A 42 21.97 -2.93 0.13
N ASP A 43 22.76 -2.22 -0.69
CA ASP A 43 22.65 -2.21 -2.15
C ASP A 43 22.59 -3.63 -2.74
N THR A 44 23.44 -4.53 -2.28
CA THR A 44 23.49 -5.93 -2.75
C THR A 44 22.22 -6.69 -2.40
N SER A 45 21.62 -6.45 -1.23
CA SER A 45 20.39 -7.14 -0.80
C SER A 45 19.17 -6.58 -1.53
N LEU A 46 19.10 -5.26 -1.66
CA LEU A 46 18.05 -4.59 -2.42
C LEU A 46 18.14 -4.97 -3.90
N GLY A 47 19.32 -4.94 -4.52
CA GLY A 47 19.49 -5.33 -5.93
C GLY A 47 19.07 -6.78 -6.20
N ARG A 48 19.44 -7.72 -5.31
CA ARG A 48 18.98 -9.12 -5.41
C ARG A 48 17.48 -9.27 -5.26
N PHE A 49 16.89 -8.48 -4.38
CA PHE A 49 15.43 -8.47 -4.20
C PHE A 49 14.73 -7.96 -5.46
N LEU A 50 15.12 -6.80 -5.99
CA LEU A 50 14.54 -6.21 -7.19
C LEU A 50 14.67 -7.12 -8.43
N SER A 51 15.83 -7.77 -8.59
CA SER A 51 16.05 -8.71 -9.70
C SER A 51 15.08 -9.88 -9.72
N ARG A 52 14.57 -10.33 -8.56
CA ARG A 52 13.55 -11.40 -8.49
C ARG A 52 12.19 -10.96 -9.06
N TYR A 53 11.92 -9.68 -9.05
CA TYR A 53 10.68 -9.09 -9.57
C TYR A 53 10.82 -8.60 -11.02
N GLY A 54 12.04 -8.62 -11.58
CA GLY A 54 12.31 -7.97 -12.86
C GLY A 54 12.05 -6.46 -12.82
N GLN A 55 12.23 -5.85 -11.65
CA GLN A 55 11.99 -4.43 -11.43
C GLN A 55 13.30 -3.68 -11.19
N ASP A 56 13.38 -2.44 -11.68
CA ASP A 56 14.57 -1.60 -11.55
C ASP A 56 14.52 -0.72 -10.27
N ASN A 57 13.36 -0.59 -9.66
CA ASN A 57 13.18 0.24 -8.47
C ASN A 57 12.16 -0.33 -7.49
N LEU A 58 12.35 0.03 -6.21
CA LEU A 58 11.50 -0.46 -5.11
C LEU A 58 10.09 0.13 -5.14
N ARG A 59 9.90 1.32 -5.72
CA ARG A 59 8.57 1.95 -5.84
C ARG A 59 7.58 1.06 -6.58
N ALA A 60 8.03 0.50 -7.72
CA ALA A 60 7.19 -0.41 -8.51
C ALA A 60 6.74 -1.61 -7.67
N VAL A 61 7.64 -2.22 -6.90
CA VAL A 61 7.32 -3.35 -6.03
C VAL A 61 6.34 -2.93 -4.92
N LEU A 62 6.57 -1.78 -4.29
CA LEU A 62 5.69 -1.27 -3.24
C LEU A 62 4.28 -0.98 -3.76
N LEU A 63 4.15 -0.34 -4.93
CA LEU A 63 2.85 -0.06 -5.55
C LEU A 63 2.12 -1.36 -5.90
N MET A 64 2.78 -2.31 -6.55
CA MET A 64 2.21 -3.63 -6.82
C MET A 64 1.71 -4.32 -5.54
N SER A 65 2.50 -4.23 -4.47
CA SER A 65 2.13 -4.80 -3.18
C SER A 65 0.96 -4.06 -2.52
N GLY A 66 0.94 -2.73 -2.57
CA GLY A 66 -0.11 -1.91 -1.94
C GLY A 66 -1.45 -1.92 -2.69
N LYS A 67 -1.44 -2.18 -4.00
CA LYS A 67 -2.63 -2.08 -4.86
C LYS A 67 -3.84 -2.87 -4.37
N PRO A 68 -3.73 -4.14 -3.92
CA PRO A 68 -4.88 -4.88 -3.39
C PRO A 68 -5.57 -4.20 -2.19
N ILE A 69 -4.79 -3.55 -1.31
CA ILE A 69 -5.35 -2.82 -0.16
C ILE A 69 -6.11 -1.59 -0.66
N GLY A 70 -5.51 -0.84 -1.58
CA GLY A 70 -6.13 0.34 -2.20
C GLY A 70 -7.44 0.00 -2.91
N CYS A 71 -7.44 -1.06 -3.73
CA CYS A 71 -8.66 -1.56 -4.38
C CYS A 71 -9.74 -1.93 -3.36
N LEU A 72 -9.37 -2.61 -2.27
CA LEU A 72 -10.33 -2.98 -1.22
C LEU A 72 -10.92 -1.75 -0.50
N ARG A 73 -10.14 -0.67 -0.34
CA ARG A 73 -10.65 0.62 0.17
C ARG A 73 -11.66 1.25 -0.78
N ILE A 74 -11.40 1.22 -2.09
CA ILE A 74 -12.34 1.72 -3.10
C ILE A 74 -13.65 0.93 -3.07
N ILE A 75 -13.58 -0.41 -3.04
CA ILE A 75 -14.75 -1.29 -2.93
C ILE A 75 -15.56 -0.96 -1.67
N ASN A 76 -14.89 -0.85 -0.52
CA ASN A 76 -15.53 -0.47 0.73
C ASN A 76 -16.29 0.85 0.64
N ASN A 77 -15.68 1.87 0.05
CA ASN A 77 -16.25 3.20 -0.04
C ASN A 77 -17.40 3.27 -1.05
N SER A 78 -17.27 2.58 -2.17
CA SER A 78 -18.31 2.51 -3.20
C SER A 78 -19.54 1.76 -2.71
N GLY A 79 -19.36 0.69 -1.94
CA GLY A 79 -20.45 -0.16 -1.44
C GLY A 79 -20.93 0.18 -0.04
N GLY A 80 -20.23 1.05 0.70
CA GLY A 80 -20.62 1.43 2.07
C GLY A 80 -20.51 0.28 3.08
N TYR A 81 -19.60 -0.68 2.88
CA TYR A 81 -19.51 -1.91 3.69
C TYR A 81 -18.99 -1.68 5.11
N GLY A 82 -18.42 -0.50 5.40
CA GLY A 82 -17.94 -0.15 6.73
C GLY A 82 -16.69 -0.91 7.17
N MET A 83 -15.90 -1.41 6.24
CA MET A 83 -14.61 -2.08 6.51
C MET A 83 -13.64 -1.14 7.20
N LYS A 84 -12.91 -1.66 8.19
CA LYS A 84 -11.91 -0.90 8.96
C LYS A 84 -10.50 -1.30 8.56
N PHE A 85 -9.72 -0.33 8.11
CA PHE A 85 -8.32 -0.51 7.71
C PHE A 85 -7.32 0.01 8.75
N LYS A 86 -7.77 0.91 9.66
CA LYS A 86 -6.91 1.41 10.73
C LYS A 86 -6.59 0.30 11.72
N GLY A 87 -5.30 0.10 12.01
CA GLY A 87 -4.83 -0.90 12.96
C GLY A 87 -4.69 -2.31 12.37
N LEU A 88 -4.68 -2.45 11.03
CA LEU A 88 -4.37 -3.73 10.38
C LEU A 88 -2.94 -4.17 10.72
N PHE A 89 -2.78 -5.45 11.00
CA PHE A 89 -1.47 -6.09 11.24
C PHE A 89 -0.92 -6.61 9.91
N PHE A 90 -0.08 -5.82 9.25
CA PHE A 90 0.44 -6.10 7.89
C PHE A 90 1.19 -7.43 7.80
N ASN A 91 1.89 -7.85 8.86
CA ASN A 91 2.58 -9.14 8.90
C ASN A 91 1.64 -10.36 8.77
N ASN A 92 0.33 -10.19 8.94
CA ASN A 92 -0.62 -11.28 8.78
C ASN A 92 -0.85 -11.64 7.31
N PHE A 93 -0.73 -10.68 6.39
CA PHE A 93 -1.07 -10.85 4.98
C PHE A 93 0.04 -10.41 4.01
N VAL A 94 1.08 -9.72 4.47
CA VAL A 94 2.26 -9.38 3.67
C VAL A 94 3.32 -10.43 3.86
N CYS A 95 3.78 -11.05 2.77
CA CYS A 95 4.88 -12.00 2.80
C CYS A 95 6.21 -11.29 3.11
N ASN A 96 6.84 -11.61 4.23
CA ASN A 96 8.11 -11.00 4.68
C ASN A 96 9.33 -11.33 3.81
N ARG A 97 9.20 -12.16 2.76
CA ARG A 97 10.28 -12.49 1.83
C ARG A 97 10.11 -11.84 0.46
N THR A 98 8.87 -11.58 0.08
CA THR A 98 8.50 -11.12 -1.25
C THR A 98 7.76 -9.79 -1.24
N LEU A 99 7.25 -9.33 -0.11
CA LEU A 99 6.33 -8.20 0.06
C LEU A 99 5.00 -8.37 -0.69
N SER A 100 4.74 -9.51 -1.33
CA SER A 100 3.45 -9.77 -1.96
C SER A 100 2.35 -9.90 -0.92
N ILE A 101 1.15 -9.46 -1.29
CA ILE A 101 -0.04 -9.59 -0.44
C ILE A 101 -0.78 -10.88 -0.74
N ASP A 102 -1.07 -11.62 0.32
CA ASP A 102 -2.01 -12.73 0.31
C ASP A 102 -3.43 -12.14 0.43
N LYS A 103 -4.18 -12.16 -0.68
CA LYS A 103 -5.50 -11.53 -0.78
C LYS A 103 -6.52 -12.15 0.17
N GLU A 104 -6.47 -13.46 0.39
CA GLU A 104 -7.37 -14.16 1.30
C GLU A 104 -7.13 -13.72 2.74
N LYS A 105 -5.86 -13.70 3.17
CA LYS A 105 -5.49 -13.22 4.50
C LYS A 105 -5.73 -11.72 4.70
N LEU A 106 -5.63 -10.92 3.64
CA LEU A 106 -6.01 -9.50 3.70
C LEU A 106 -7.51 -9.36 4.00
N ILE A 107 -8.37 -10.09 3.29
CA ILE A 107 -9.82 -10.07 3.49
C ILE A 107 -10.16 -10.52 4.92
N ASP A 108 -9.59 -11.65 5.37
CA ASP A 108 -9.78 -12.15 6.74
C ASP A 108 -9.32 -11.13 7.79
N SER A 109 -8.16 -10.50 7.59
CA SER A 109 -7.64 -9.46 8.49
C SER A 109 -8.58 -8.26 8.57
N VAL A 110 -9.13 -7.81 7.44
CA VAL A 110 -10.09 -6.69 7.41
C VAL A 110 -11.41 -7.08 8.09
N ARG A 111 -11.91 -8.30 7.87
CA ARG A 111 -13.11 -8.81 8.57
C ARG A 111 -12.90 -8.85 10.07
N THR A 112 -11.81 -9.42 10.51
CA THR A 112 -11.47 -9.53 11.93
C THR A 112 -11.33 -8.15 12.59
N ASN A 113 -10.76 -7.19 11.87
CA ASN A 113 -10.59 -5.81 12.35
C ASN A 113 -11.89 -4.99 12.32
N THR A 114 -12.91 -5.46 11.61
CA THR A 114 -14.18 -4.76 11.43
C THR A 114 -15.20 -5.22 12.47
N ALA A 115 -15.67 -4.33 13.35
CA ALA A 115 -16.60 -4.66 14.44
C ALA A 115 -18.01 -5.06 13.95
N LYS A 116 -18.35 -4.74 12.70
CA LYS A 116 -19.66 -5.05 12.10
C LYS A 116 -19.49 -6.17 11.07
N THR A 117 -20.53 -6.99 10.90
CA THR A 117 -20.57 -7.98 9.83
C THR A 117 -20.54 -7.28 8.47
N ILE A 118 -19.57 -7.63 7.64
CA ILE A 118 -19.51 -7.19 6.25
C ILE A 118 -20.50 -8.05 5.46
N SER A 119 -21.45 -7.41 4.77
CA SER A 119 -22.54 -8.10 4.06
C SER A 119 -22.12 -8.83 2.78
N MET A 120 -20.91 -8.54 2.27
CA MET A 120 -20.35 -9.17 1.07
C MET A 120 -19.66 -10.49 1.42
N SER A 121 -19.78 -11.55 0.62
CA SER A 121 -19.04 -12.79 0.79
C SER A 121 -17.55 -12.63 0.43
N ASP A 122 -16.71 -13.59 0.80
CA ASP A 122 -15.27 -13.53 0.45
C ASP A 122 -15.06 -13.71 -1.05
N GLU A 123 -15.86 -14.57 -1.68
CA GLU A 123 -15.84 -14.76 -3.13
C GLU A 123 -16.20 -13.46 -3.86
N ASP A 124 -17.27 -12.79 -3.44
CA ASP A 124 -17.68 -11.51 -4.04
C ASP A 124 -16.61 -10.44 -3.87
N ILE A 125 -15.94 -10.38 -2.69
CA ILE A 125 -14.83 -9.44 -2.45
C ILE A 125 -13.65 -9.75 -3.38
N GLN A 126 -13.30 -11.02 -3.59
CA GLN A 126 -12.21 -11.41 -4.50
C GLN A 126 -12.53 -11.07 -5.96
N ASP A 127 -13.76 -11.28 -6.39
CA ASP A 127 -14.22 -10.92 -7.72
C ASP A 127 -14.17 -9.40 -7.94
N GLU A 128 -14.65 -8.63 -6.97
CA GLU A 128 -14.58 -7.16 -7.03
C GLU A 128 -13.13 -6.65 -6.97
N LEU A 129 -12.23 -7.29 -6.21
CA LEU A 129 -10.81 -6.95 -6.21
C LEU A 129 -10.18 -7.17 -7.59
N THR A 130 -10.55 -8.26 -8.28
CA THR A 130 -10.05 -8.54 -9.62
C THR A 130 -10.54 -7.48 -10.61
N LYS A 131 -11.83 -7.13 -10.58
CA LYS A 131 -12.40 -6.06 -11.42
C LYS A 131 -11.78 -4.69 -11.13
N ALA A 132 -11.54 -4.37 -9.86
CA ALA A 132 -10.93 -3.11 -9.45
C ALA A 132 -9.48 -3.03 -9.94
N ASP A 133 -8.71 -4.11 -9.86
CA ASP A 133 -7.34 -4.19 -10.34
C ASP A 133 -7.23 -3.93 -11.85
N GLU A 134 -8.19 -4.43 -12.64
CA GLU A 134 -8.29 -4.19 -14.07
C GLU A 134 -8.78 -2.76 -14.42
N THR A 135 -9.68 -2.22 -13.60
CA THR A 135 -10.33 -0.93 -13.87
C THR A 135 -9.43 0.25 -13.54
N TYR A 136 -8.70 0.17 -12.43
CA TYR A 136 -7.89 1.27 -11.93
C TYR A 136 -6.42 1.05 -12.29
N SER A 137 -5.91 1.88 -13.20
CA SER A 137 -4.54 1.77 -13.74
C SER A 137 -3.52 2.70 -13.08
N ASP A 138 -3.96 3.77 -12.41
CA ASP A 138 -3.05 4.70 -11.74
C ASP A 138 -2.86 4.30 -10.27
N ASP A 139 -1.83 3.48 -10.02
CA ASP A 139 -1.52 2.97 -8.70
C ASP A 139 -1.18 4.09 -7.70
N TRP A 140 -0.60 5.22 -8.15
CA TRP A 140 -0.29 6.35 -7.29
C TRP A 140 -1.53 7.04 -6.70
N LEU A 141 -2.65 6.94 -7.37
CA LEU A 141 -3.92 7.45 -6.90
C LEU A 141 -4.68 6.47 -6.01
N ILE A 142 -4.41 5.18 -6.13
CA ILE A 142 -5.14 4.11 -5.45
C ILE A 142 -4.51 3.77 -4.11
N VAL A 143 -3.17 3.71 -4.08
CA VAL A 143 -2.43 3.18 -2.94
C VAL A 143 -2.18 4.27 -1.91
N CYS A 144 -2.56 4.00 -0.66
CA CYS A 144 -2.31 4.88 0.47
C CYS A 144 -0.83 4.81 0.88
N GLY A 145 -0.18 5.96 1.05
CA GLY A 145 1.23 6.03 1.43
C GLY A 145 1.52 5.42 2.79
N HIS A 146 0.60 5.53 3.73
CA HIS A 146 0.70 4.84 5.01
C HIS A 146 0.79 3.30 4.85
N ASP A 147 0.02 2.70 3.94
CA ASP A 147 0.10 1.27 3.65
C ASP A 147 1.47 0.92 3.02
N LEU A 148 1.98 1.79 2.12
CA LEU A 148 3.33 1.63 1.54
C LEU A 148 4.43 1.71 2.60
N ALA A 149 4.31 2.60 3.59
CA ALA A 149 5.25 2.74 4.69
C ALA A 149 5.29 1.46 5.56
N HIS A 150 4.14 0.85 5.84
CA HIS A 150 4.08 -0.44 6.52
C HIS A 150 4.77 -1.56 5.72
N ILE A 151 4.48 -1.67 4.43
CA ILE A 151 5.10 -2.68 3.55
C ILE A 151 6.62 -2.45 3.47
N LEU A 152 7.05 -1.20 3.30
CA LEU A 152 8.46 -0.83 3.28
C LEU A 152 9.17 -1.17 4.59
N SER A 153 8.52 -0.94 5.75
CA SER A 153 9.10 -1.29 7.06
C SER A 153 9.36 -2.79 7.19
N ILE A 154 8.49 -3.64 6.64
CA ILE A 154 8.71 -5.09 6.58
C ILE A 154 9.94 -5.40 5.71
N GLY A 155 10.05 -4.79 4.52
CA GLY A 155 11.20 -4.95 3.63
C GLY A 155 12.52 -4.56 4.27
N LEU A 156 12.55 -3.41 4.96
CA LEU A 156 13.72 -2.92 5.68
C LEU A 156 14.11 -3.83 6.86
N ASN A 157 13.15 -4.37 7.57
CA ASN A 157 13.42 -5.22 8.72
C ASN A 157 13.86 -6.64 8.34
N GLU A 158 13.28 -7.21 7.28
CA GLU A 158 13.40 -8.65 7.00
C GLU A 158 14.21 -8.97 5.74
N ILE A 159 14.34 -8.04 4.76
CA ILE A 159 14.88 -8.39 3.45
C ILE A 159 16.15 -7.63 3.11
N PHE A 160 16.12 -6.30 3.11
CA PHE A 160 17.18 -5.49 2.52
C PHE A 160 17.70 -4.34 3.40
N GLY A 161 17.18 -4.15 4.61
CA GLY A 161 17.64 -3.10 5.50
C GLY A 161 18.98 -3.41 6.17
N HIS A 162 19.65 -2.37 6.66
CA HIS A 162 20.85 -2.50 7.46
C HIS A 162 20.53 -3.07 8.84
N ARG A 163 21.15 -4.17 9.25
CA ARG A 163 21.01 -4.78 10.58
C ARG A 163 21.44 -3.88 11.74
N ARG A 164 22.09 -2.75 11.45
CA ARG A 164 22.60 -1.79 12.46
C ARG A 164 21.53 -0.82 12.97
N PHE A 165 20.41 -0.72 12.30
CA PHE A 165 19.31 0.13 12.75
C PHE A 165 18.34 -0.72 13.58
N HIS A 166 17.86 -0.17 14.70
CA HIS A 166 16.74 -0.76 15.44
C HIS A 166 15.57 -1.01 14.49
N ARG A 167 14.70 -1.97 14.83
CA ARG A 167 13.51 -2.30 14.04
C ARG A 167 12.83 -1.02 13.57
N THR A 168 12.73 -0.87 12.27
CA THR A 168 12.06 0.27 11.64
C THR A 168 10.55 0.12 11.78
N SER A 169 9.87 1.08 12.38
CA SER A 169 8.41 1.17 12.37
C SER A 169 7.91 1.87 11.10
N SER A 170 6.61 1.78 10.83
CA SER A 170 6.01 2.56 9.74
C SER A 170 6.15 4.07 9.99
N GLU A 171 6.05 4.49 11.25
CA GLU A 171 6.22 5.90 11.66
C GLU A 171 7.63 6.42 11.35
N ASP A 172 8.69 5.59 11.53
CA ASP A 172 10.06 5.96 11.15
C ASP A 172 10.23 6.14 9.64
N VAL A 173 9.44 5.42 8.84
CA VAL A 173 9.43 5.55 7.38
C VAL A 173 8.73 6.83 6.94
N GLU A 174 7.66 7.22 7.63
CA GLU A 174 6.87 8.42 7.33
C GLU A 174 7.61 9.72 7.72
N CYS A 175 8.45 9.68 8.77
CA CYS A 175 9.20 10.83 9.25
C CYS A 175 10.59 11.01 8.61
N GLY A 176 11.08 10.05 7.83
CA GLY A 176 12.41 10.06 7.18
C GLY A 176 12.41 10.71 5.84
#